data_03fe661172c24bb4f5ebf1328db6366c
#
_entry.id   03fe661172c24bb4f5ebf1328db6366c
#
_cell.length_a   1.000
_cell.length_b   1.000
_cell.length_c   1.000
_cell.angle_alpha   90.00
_cell.angle_beta   90.00
_cell.angle_gamma   90.00
#
_symmetry.space_group_name_H-M   'P 1'
#
loop_
_entity.id
_entity.type
_entity.pdbx_description
1 polymer ?
#
loop_
_entity_poly.entity_id
_entity_poly.type
_entity_poly.pdbx_seq_one_letter_code
_entity_poly.pdbx_strand_id
1 'polypeptide(L)'
;MKRLGIVAAAMLVVVPAFAGVVEDSGIRGGIVVQIGCKDVKSLANLLVNNRVLVHWLDVDAKRIEEVRDSLRSDRLYGRISAAVFDGENLPYTDNLINLMVIEDPQCRITQEEMMRVLVPGGMVVVGGKKTTKPVPSNIDEWTHFLHGADNNAVANDTVVAAPRTIQWVSNPRWGRSHEEAASVSALVSANGRVFAIMDEAPNISIRFMPDWKLVARDAFNGMLLWKRDIPAWSDHLRHFRAGPVHLPRRLVAVGNRVYVTLGLDAPVSILDASTGETLKVLKGTERTEEIAVDDGVVYLAVGTSEVYRRGGGLHERGEPKAADFRYIVAIDPGSGRQVWKKDFTGTDFLLPMSMTVRNGSVFYQDINGVGRLDARTGTEIWEKKRRTVARRMSFSSPTVVATDEVLLVADRIPKVDSREPQQMAA
;
A
#
# COMPACT_ATOMS: atom_id res chain seq x y z
N MET A 1 -30.25 69.25 -13.69
CA MET A 1 -30.15 67.86 -13.27
C MET A 1 -28.96 67.20 -13.98
N LYS A 2 -27.81 67.06 -13.29
CA LYS A 2 -26.60 66.45 -13.84
C LYS A 2 -26.62 64.98 -13.45
N ARG A 3 -26.64 64.08 -14.42
CA ARG A 3 -26.49 62.62 -14.20
C ARG A 3 -25.03 62.29 -13.99
N LEU A 4 -24.66 61.84 -12.81
CA LEU A 4 -23.35 61.26 -12.50
C LEU A 4 -23.36 59.79 -13.04
N GLY A 5 -22.52 59.53 -14.03
CA GLY A 5 -22.24 58.18 -14.50
C GLY A 5 -21.22 57.53 -13.57
N ILE A 6 -21.59 56.44 -12.90
CA ILE A 6 -20.68 55.59 -12.15
C ILE A 6 -20.01 54.67 -13.15
N VAL A 7 -18.72 54.87 -13.39
CA VAL A 7 -17.86 53.91 -14.11
C VAL A 7 -17.42 52.85 -13.10
N ALA A 8 -18.01 51.68 -13.19
CA ALA A 8 -17.52 50.51 -12.44
C ALA A 8 -16.26 50.01 -13.10
N ALA A 9 -15.10 50.25 -12.50
CA ALA A 9 -13.85 49.60 -12.86
C ALA A 9 -13.90 48.15 -12.44
N ALA A 10 -14.05 47.23 -13.40
CA ALA A 10 -13.86 45.81 -13.20
C ALA A 10 -12.39 45.58 -12.89
N MET A 11 -12.06 45.33 -11.64
CA MET A 11 -10.77 44.86 -11.22
C MET A 11 -10.60 43.40 -11.74
N LEU A 12 -9.90 43.25 -12.84
CA LEU A 12 -9.46 41.91 -13.32
C LEU A 12 -8.53 41.37 -12.26
N VAL A 13 -9.01 40.44 -11.41
CA VAL A 13 -8.15 39.66 -10.54
C VAL A 13 -7.41 38.71 -11.48
N VAL A 14 -6.19 39.07 -11.84
CA VAL A 14 -5.24 38.15 -12.49
C VAL A 14 -4.86 37.13 -11.43
N VAL A 15 -5.58 36.02 -11.34
CA VAL A 15 -5.16 34.85 -10.61
C VAL A 15 -3.87 34.41 -11.27
N PRO A 16 -2.73 34.29 -10.54
CA PRO A 16 -1.48 33.86 -11.15
C PRO A 16 -1.72 32.50 -11.83
N ALA A 17 -1.28 32.36 -13.07
CA ALA A 17 -1.56 31.20 -13.93
C ALA A 17 -1.10 29.83 -13.36
N PHE A 18 -0.44 29.83 -12.22
CA PHE A 18 0.11 28.65 -11.53
C PHE A 18 -0.48 28.40 -10.13
N ALA A 19 -1.39 29.26 -9.63
CA ALA A 19 -2.18 28.95 -8.47
C ALA A 19 -3.10 27.77 -8.84
N GLY A 20 -2.83 26.58 -8.28
CA GLY A 20 -3.61 25.38 -8.56
C GLY A 20 -2.93 24.35 -9.47
N VAL A 21 -1.73 24.63 -10.01
CA VAL A 21 -1.04 23.66 -10.89
C VAL A 21 -0.77 22.31 -10.18
N VAL A 22 -0.48 22.34 -8.89
CA VAL A 22 -0.25 21.12 -8.08
C VAL A 22 -1.59 20.41 -7.85
N GLU A 23 -2.63 21.13 -7.48
CA GLU A 23 -3.98 20.58 -7.32
C GLU A 23 -4.50 20.00 -8.63
N ASP A 24 -4.34 20.73 -9.72
CA ASP A 24 -4.77 20.34 -11.07
C ASP A 24 -3.99 19.12 -11.61
N SER A 25 -2.76 18.91 -11.13
CA SER A 25 -1.97 17.73 -11.48
C SER A 25 -2.48 16.46 -10.81
N GLY A 26 -3.31 16.57 -9.78
CA GLY A 26 -3.77 15.45 -8.96
C GLY A 26 -2.73 14.94 -7.97
N ILE A 27 -1.53 15.54 -7.92
CA ILE A 27 -0.45 15.14 -7.02
C ILE A 27 -0.79 15.56 -5.59
N ARG A 28 -0.74 14.61 -4.64
CA ARG A 28 -1.05 14.82 -3.23
C ARG A 28 0.19 14.97 -2.34
N GLY A 29 1.38 14.72 -2.89
CA GLY A 29 2.67 14.83 -2.23
C GLY A 29 3.77 14.42 -3.19
N GLY A 30 5.02 14.63 -2.81
CA GLY A 30 6.18 14.28 -3.62
C GLY A 30 7.10 15.45 -3.90
N ILE A 31 7.92 15.33 -4.93
CA ILE A 31 8.91 16.33 -5.33
C ILE A 31 8.39 17.12 -6.54
N VAL A 32 8.31 18.43 -6.37
CA VAL A 32 7.94 19.38 -7.42
C VAL A 32 9.19 20.16 -7.83
N VAL A 33 9.49 20.18 -9.12
CA VAL A 33 10.61 20.96 -9.69
C VAL A 33 10.04 22.16 -10.45
N GLN A 34 10.51 23.34 -10.11
CA GLN A 34 10.22 24.59 -10.83
C GLN A 34 11.46 25.02 -11.59
N ILE A 35 11.33 25.31 -12.89
CA ILE A 35 12.41 25.82 -13.74
C ILE A 35 12.01 27.17 -14.29
N GLY A 36 12.88 28.18 -14.06
CA GLY A 36 12.58 29.57 -14.35
C GLY A 36 11.39 30.05 -13.49
N CYS A 37 11.59 31.05 -12.68
CA CYS A 37 10.53 31.58 -11.83
C CYS A 37 10.68 33.11 -11.78
N LYS A 38 9.58 33.84 -11.84
CA LYS A 38 9.63 35.29 -11.81
C LYS A 38 9.82 35.86 -10.41
N ASP A 39 9.25 35.18 -9.40
CA ASP A 39 9.37 35.61 -8.02
C ASP A 39 9.28 34.43 -7.03
N VAL A 40 9.83 34.64 -5.82
CA VAL A 40 9.85 33.62 -4.73
C VAL A 40 8.46 33.28 -4.20
N LYS A 41 7.49 34.22 -4.28
CA LYS A 41 6.12 33.98 -3.78
C LYS A 41 5.42 32.92 -4.60
N SER A 42 5.72 32.83 -5.91
CA SER A 42 5.15 31.80 -6.77
C SER A 42 5.62 30.40 -6.35
N LEU A 43 6.86 30.26 -5.84
CA LEU A 43 7.36 28.98 -5.31
C LEU A 43 6.61 28.54 -4.05
N ALA A 44 6.25 29.48 -3.17
CA ALA A 44 5.51 29.18 -1.96
C ALA A 44 4.11 28.63 -2.27
N ASN A 45 3.49 29.04 -3.37
CA ASN A 45 2.18 28.53 -3.81
C ASN A 45 2.21 27.07 -4.26
N LEU A 46 3.40 26.53 -4.59
CA LEU A 46 3.56 25.11 -4.90
C LEU A 46 3.54 24.22 -3.64
N LEU A 47 3.74 24.81 -2.44
CA LEU A 47 3.68 24.10 -1.17
C LEU A 47 2.23 23.93 -0.69
N VAL A 48 1.41 23.25 -1.45
CA VAL A 48 -0.04 23.06 -1.14
C VAL A 48 -0.28 22.33 0.17
N ASN A 49 0.70 21.58 0.67
CA ASN A 49 0.65 20.89 1.95
C ASN A 49 2.07 20.53 2.46
N ASN A 50 2.17 19.86 3.60
CA ASN A 50 3.45 19.46 4.22
C ASN A 50 4.10 18.21 3.60
N ARG A 51 3.51 17.63 2.56
CA ARG A 51 3.97 16.42 1.85
C ARG A 51 4.62 16.75 0.52
N VAL A 52 4.71 18.03 0.16
CA VAL A 52 5.36 18.52 -1.06
C VAL A 52 6.69 19.15 -0.69
N LEU A 53 7.74 18.77 -1.42
CA LEU A 53 9.02 19.46 -1.46
C LEU A 53 9.15 20.14 -2.81
N VAL A 54 9.64 21.38 -2.81
CA VAL A 54 9.86 22.16 -4.04
C VAL A 54 11.35 22.35 -4.25
N HIS A 55 11.84 22.07 -5.44
CA HIS A 55 13.20 22.37 -5.86
C HIS A 55 13.18 23.33 -7.05
N TRP A 56 13.75 24.50 -6.87
CA TRP A 56 13.86 25.48 -7.93
C TRP A 56 15.23 25.41 -8.61
N LEU A 57 15.21 25.34 -9.93
CA LEU A 57 16.43 25.35 -10.75
C LEU A 57 16.48 26.60 -11.62
N ASP A 58 17.65 27.21 -11.69
CA ASP A 58 17.96 28.34 -12.59
C ASP A 58 19.42 28.23 -13.06
N VAL A 59 19.71 28.82 -14.20
CA VAL A 59 21.07 28.89 -14.74
C VAL A 59 21.88 30.05 -14.15
N ASP A 60 21.20 31.04 -13.57
CA ASP A 60 21.83 32.26 -12.98
C ASP A 60 22.18 32.02 -11.51
N ALA A 61 23.47 31.85 -11.23
CA ALA A 61 23.98 31.64 -9.88
C ALA A 61 23.69 32.80 -8.92
N LYS A 62 23.69 34.05 -9.40
CA LYS A 62 23.41 35.22 -8.56
C LYS A 62 21.96 35.23 -8.12
N ARG A 63 21.06 34.93 -9.02
CA ARG A 63 19.62 34.81 -8.74
C ARG A 63 19.34 33.70 -7.76
N ILE A 64 20.03 32.55 -7.87
CA ILE A 64 19.91 31.45 -6.92
C ILE A 64 20.28 31.88 -5.50
N GLU A 65 21.38 32.66 -5.31
CA GLU A 65 21.75 33.12 -3.97
C GLU A 65 20.74 34.13 -3.40
N GLU A 66 20.26 35.08 -4.20
CA GLU A 66 19.22 36.04 -3.79
C GLU A 66 17.93 35.31 -3.32
N VAL A 67 17.53 34.26 -4.03
CA VAL A 67 16.36 33.47 -3.66
C VAL A 67 16.63 32.62 -2.42
N ARG A 68 17.81 32.03 -2.29
CA ARG A 68 18.16 31.27 -1.05
C ARG A 68 18.08 32.18 0.19
N ASP A 69 18.52 33.41 0.10
CA ASP A 69 18.45 34.37 1.20
C ASP A 69 17.01 34.77 1.52
N SER A 70 16.17 35.00 0.51
CA SER A 70 14.76 35.24 0.69
C SER A 70 14.05 34.02 1.34
N LEU A 71 14.31 32.80 0.86
CA LEU A 71 13.75 31.58 1.42
C LEU A 71 14.17 31.35 2.89
N ARG A 72 15.41 31.71 3.27
CA ARG A 72 15.86 31.65 4.67
C ARG A 72 15.13 32.67 5.53
N SER A 73 14.99 33.92 5.04
CA SER A 73 14.25 34.97 5.73
C SER A 73 12.79 34.62 5.97
N ASP A 74 12.15 33.98 5.00
CA ASP A 74 10.76 33.53 5.06
C ASP A 74 10.56 32.18 5.78
N ARG A 75 11.64 31.56 6.28
CA ARG A 75 11.65 30.23 6.93
C ARG A 75 11.08 29.10 6.04
N LEU A 76 11.23 29.25 4.73
CA LEU A 76 10.80 28.27 3.74
C LEU A 76 11.94 27.36 3.26
N TYR A 77 13.21 27.76 3.53
CA TYR A 77 14.38 26.98 3.12
C TYR A 77 14.39 25.60 3.79
N GLY A 78 14.57 24.55 2.99
CA GLY A 78 14.45 23.15 3.39
C GLY A 78 13.17 22.50 2.85
N ARG A 79 12.04 23.19 2.87
CA ARG A 79 10.84 22.78 2.13
C ARG A 79 10.86 23.24 0.68
N ILE A 80 11.47 24.40 0.44
CA ILE A 80 11.87 24.88 -0.88
C ILE A 80 13.39 24.96 -0.87
N SER A 81 14.05 24.39 -1.86
CA SER A 81 15.48 24.52 -2.10
C SER A 81 15.72 25.06 -3.49
N ALA A 82 16.89 25.65 -3.71
CA ALA A 82 17.26 26.24 -4.98
C ALA A 82 18.69 25.83 -5.38
N ALA A 83 18.91 25.51 -6.65
CA ALA A 83 20.23 25.15 -7.17
C ALA A 83 20.44 25.65 -8.59
N VAL A 84 21.72 25.90 -8.92
CA VAL A 84 22.17 26.21 -10.28
C VAL A 84 22.21 24.89 -11.08
N PHE A 85 21.80 24.94 -12.34
CA PHE A 85 21.99 23.86 -13.29
C PHE A 85 22.47 24.39 -14.65
N ASP A 86 22.85 23.55 -15.58
CA ASP A 86 23.44 23.93 -16.87
C ASP A 86 22.40 24.37 -17.94
N GLY A 87 21.11 24.24 -17.64
CA GLY A 87 20.01 24.57 -18.55
C GLY A 87 19.59 23.44 -19.49
N GLU A 88 20.27 22.31 -19.45
CA GLU A 88 20.04 21.17 -20.35
C GLU A 88 19.86 19.85 -19.58
N ASN A 89 20.76 19.55 -18.63
CA ASN A 89 20.76 18.29 -17.87
C ASN A 89 20.17 18.49 -16.48
N LEU A 90 19.15 17.71 -16.15
CA LEU A 90 18.50 17.77 -14.83
C LEU A 90 19.31 16.98 -13.79
N PRO A 91 19.65 17.60 -12.63
CA PRO A 91 20.50 16.96 -11.62
C PRO A 91 19.76 15.91 -10.77
N TYR A 92 18.99 15.05 -11.43
CA TYR A 92 18.18 14.01 -10.79
C TYR A 92 18.44 12.64 -11.40
N THR A 93 18.28 11.60 -10.57
CA THR A 93 18.17 10.22 -11.06
C THR A 93 16.85 10.00 -11.80
N ASP A 94 16.77 8.92 -12.53
CA ASP A 94 15.54 8.51 -13.22
C ASP A 94 14.38 8.29 -12.25
N ASN A 95 13.17 8.62 -12.69
CA ASN A 95 11.93 8.33 -11.95
C ASN A 95 11.89 8.93 -10.52
N LEU A 96 12.29 10.19 -10.35
CA LEU A 96 12.33 10.82 -9.02
C LEU A 96 11.27 11.91 -8.84
N ILE A 97 10.91 12.64 -9.89
CA ILE A 97 10.13 13.89 -9.83
C ILE A 97 8.66 13.61 -10.12
N ASN A 98 7.75 14.10 -9.26
CA ASN A 98 6.32 13.93 -9.45
C ASN A 98 5.71 14.99 -10.37
N LEU A 99 6.16 16.24 -10.24
CA LEU A 99 5.69 17.36 -11.06
C LEU A 99 6.86 18.26 -11.44
N MET A 100 6.94 18.63 -12.71
CA MET A 100 7.86 19.63 -13.20
C MET A 100 7.07 20.79 -13.81
N VAL A 101 7.38 22.02 -13.41
CA VAL A 101 6.79 23.24 -13.96
C VAL A 101 7.87 24.06 -14.61
N ILE A 102 7.72 24.38 -15.89
CA ILE A 102 8.67 25.15 -16.69
C ILE A 102 7.95 26.39 -17.20
N GLU A 103 8.36 27.56 -16.69
CA GLU A 103 7.80 28.84 -17.11
C GLU A 103 8.44 29.38 -18.37
N ASP A 104 9.71 29.06 -18.61
CA ASP A 104 10.44 29.51 -19.79
C ASP A 104 10.13 28.59 -21.00
N PRO A 105 9.40 29.07 -22.01
CA PRO A 105 9.12 28.28 -23.21
C PRO A 105 10.35 28.07 -24.09
N GLN A 106 11.46 28.79 -23.86
CA GLN A 106 12.72 28.62 -24.56
C GLN A 106 13.69 27.69 -23.82
N CYS A 107 13.19 26.99 -22.83
CA CYS A 107 13.91 25.96 -22.09
C CYS A 107 14.57 24.93 -23.04
N ARG A 108 15.89 24.71 -22.87
CA ARG A 108 16.67 23.77 -23.71
C ARG A 108 16.60 22.32 -23.25
N ILE A 109 15.89 22.03 -22.16
CA ILE A 109 15.71 20.67 -21.65
C ILE A 109 14.89 19.88 -22.65
N THR A 110 15.42 18.75 -23.09
CA THR A 110 14.73 17.89 -24.06
C THR A 110 13.54 17.17 -23.42
N GLN A 111 12.56 16.79 -24.23
CA GLN A 111 11.43 15.99 -23.74
C GLN A 111 11.90 14.65 -23.15
N GLU A 112 12.93 14.05 -23.73
CA GLU A 112 13.52 12.81 -23.23
C GLU A 112 14.07 12.98 -21.82
N GLU A 113 14.80 14.05 -21.54
CA GLU A 113 15.35 14.36 -20.22
C GLU A 113 14.26 14.65 -19.18
N MET A 114 13.20 15.38 -19.56
CA MET A 114 12.03 15.57 -18.70
C MET A 114 11.38 14.25 -18.35
N MET A 115 11.16 13.38 -19.35
CA MET A 115 10.56 12.06 -19.13
C MET A 115 11.48 11.12 -18.35
N ARG A 116 12.80 11.24 -18.48
CA ARG A 116 13.75 10.44 -17.69
C ARG A 116 13.56 10.65 -16.20
N VAL A 117 13.50 11.90 -15.76
CA VAL A 117 13.47 12.24 -14.33
C VAL A 117 12.06 12.15 -13.70
N LEU A 118 11.00 12.23 -14.50
CA LEU A 118 9.63 12.08 -13.99
C LEU A 118 9.37 10.65 -13.55
N VAL A 119 8.64 10.46 -12.43
CA VAL A 119 8.09 9.16 -12.05
C VAL A 119 7.06 8.69 -13.09
N PRO A 120 6.83 7.39 -13.26
CA PRO A 120 5.67 6.91 -14.00
C PRO A 120 4.37 7.54 -13.50
N GLY A 121 3.57 8.12 -14.38
CA GLY A 121 2.39 8.92 -14.01
C GLY A 121 2.69 10.36 -13.59
N GLY A 122 3.96 10.74 -13.45
CA GLY A 122 4.38 12.11 -13.17
C GLY A 122 4.10 13.06 -14.34
N MET A 123 4.02 14.36 -14.05
CA MET A 123 3.56 15.37 -15.01
C MET A 123 4.62 16.46 -15.21
N VAL A 124 4.76 16.92 -16.45
CA VAL A 124 5.44 18.18 -16.76
C VAL A 124 4.45 19.19 -17.34
N VAL A 125 4.59 20.45 -16.93
CA VAL A 125 3.81 21.60 -17.44
C VAL A 125 4.78 22.60 -18.04
N VAL A 126 4.73 22.80 -19.35
CA VAL A 126 5.57 23.75 -20.09
C VAL A 126 4.68 24.80 -20.70
N GLY A 127 4.81 26.08 -20.28
CA GLY A 127 3.97 27.16 -20.80
C GLY A 127 2.47 26.89 -20.69
N GLY A 128 2.02 26.17 -19.67
CA GLY A 128 0.62 25.76 -19.45
C GLY A 128 0.20 24.46 -20.14
N LYS A 129 1.02 23.91 -21.05
CA LYS A 129 0.73 22.59 -21.68
C LYS A 129 1.16 21.46 -20.75
N LYS A 130 0.24 20.56 -20.44
CA LYS A 130 0.46 19.39 -19.57
C LYS A 130 0.85 18.17 -20.40
N THR A 131 1.87 17.44 -19.94
CA THR A 131 2.28 16.15 -20.51
C THR A 131 2.57 15.19 -19.36
N THR A 132 1.96 14.00 -19.38
CA THR A 132 2.13 12.98 -18.34
C THR A 132 3.05 11.88 -18.86
N LYS A 133 4.00 11.44 -18.02
CA LYS A 133 4.82 10.26 -18.32
C LYS A 133 3.95 9.01 -18.26
N PRO A 134 3.93 8.18 -19.31
CA PRO A 134 3.18 6.94 -19.29
C PRO A 134 3.73 5.99 -18.22
N VAL A 135 2.82 5.20 -17.64
CA VAL A 135 3.21 4.06 -16.78
C VAL A 135 3.66 2.92 -17.71
N PRO A 136 4.88 2.40 -17.56
CA PRO A 136 5.35 1.29 -18.37
C PRO A 136 4.50 0.04 -18.14
N SER A 137 4.17 -0.68 -19.22
CA SER A 137 3.38 -1.93 -19.12
C SER A 137 4.18 -3.13 -18.65
N ASN A 138 5.49 -3.00 -18.52
CA ASN A 138 6.42 -4.05 -18.13
C ASN A 138 6.94 -3.92 -16.71
N ILE A 139 6.32 -3.05 -15.89
CA ILE A 139 6.46 -3.01 -14.43
C ILE A 139 5.21 -3.58 -13.79
N ASP A 140 5.32 -4.07 -12.56
CA ASP A 140 4.24 -4.73 -11.85
C ASP A 140 4.00 -4.12 -10.46
N GLU A 141 2.89 -4.50 -9.84
CA GLU A 141 2.46 -4.09 -8.52
C GLU A 141 2.40 -5.31 -7.59
N TRP A 142 2.63 -5.11 -6.30
CA TRP A 142 2.54 -6.15 -5.29
C TRP A 142 1.34 -5.87 -4.38
N THR A 143 0.14 -6.18 -4.85
CA THR A 143 -1.12 -5.71 -4.26
C THR A 143 -1.54 -6.44 -2.98
N HIS A 144 -1.10 -7.69 -2.82
CA HIS A 144 -1.40 -8.57 -1.68
C HIS A 144 -0.11 -9.09 -1.05
N PHE A 145 -0.22 -9.77 0.08
CA PHE A 145 0.95 -10.36 0.77
C PHE A 145 1.79 -11.26 -0.14
N LEU A 146 1.14 -12.07 -0.95
CA LEU A 146 1.79 -12.94 -1.94
C LEU A 146 1.47 -12.46 -3.36
N HIS A 147 1.84 -11.22 -3.68
CA HIS A 147 1.70 -10.56 -4.96
C HIS A 147 0.25 -10.23 -5.37
N GLY A 148 -0.59 -11.23 -5.60
CA GLY A 148 -1.98 -11.07 -6.03
C GLY A 148 -2.98 -11.86 -5.17
N ALA A 149 -4.26 -11.77 -5.51
CA ALA A 149 -5.33 -12.52 -4.85
C ALA A 149 -5.20 -14.04 -5.06
N ASP A 150 -4.44 -14.45 -6.05
CA ASP A 150 -4.15 -15.84 -6.39
C ASP A 150 -3.01 -16.46 -5.56
N ASN A 151 -2.39 -15.68 -4.68
CA ASN A 151 -1.26 -16.07 -3.85
C ASN A 151 -0.03 -16.55 -4.66
N ASN A 152 0.06 -16.28 -5.94
CA ASN A 152 1.22 -16.61 -6.75
C ASN A 152 2.30 -15.53 -6.57
N ALA A 153 3.26 -15.76 -5.68
CA ALA A 153 4.30 -14.82 -5.31
C ALA A 153 5.37 -14.63 -6.40
N VAL A 154 4.91 -14.44 -7.63
CA VAL A 154 5.76 -14.19 -8.81
C VAL A 154 5.26 -12.93 -9.49
N ALA A 155 6.11 -11.90 -9.56
CA ALA A 155 5.81 -10.68 -10.30
C ALA A 155 5.86 -10.93 -11.82
N ASN A 156 5.03 -10.19 -12.55
CA ASN A 156 5.03 -10.16 -14.01
C ASN A 156 5.97 -9.07 -14.57
N ASP A 157 6.79 -8.49 -13.72
CA ASP A 157 7.78 -7.47 -14.06
C ASP A 157 8.90 -8.06 -14.93
N THR A 158 9.30 -7.34 -15.96
CA THR A 158 10.40 -7.74 -16.87
C THR A 158 11.57 -6.76 -16.83
N VAL A 159 11.52 -5.73 -15.98
CA VAL A 159 12.52 -4.65 -15.88
C VAL A 159 13.41 -4.83 -14.67
N VAL A 160 12.87 -5.37 -13.58
CA VAL A 160 13.61 -5.49 -12.32
C VAL A 160 14.75 -6.50 -12.47
N ALA A 161 15.94 -6.04 -12.10
CA ALA A 161 17.15 -6.85 -12.04
C ALA A 161 17.75 -6.76 -10.64
N ALA A 162 18.86 -7.45 -10.40
CA ALA A 162 19.59 -7.33 -9.15
C ALA A 162 19.93 -5.87 -8.86
N PRO A 163 19.56 -5.30 -7.70
CA PRO A 163 19.76 -3.89 -7.40
C PRO A 163 21.25 -3.56 -7.32
N ARG A 164 21.64 -2.46 -7.97
CA ARG A 164 23.00 -1.94 -7.93
C ARG A 164 23.14 -0.77 -6.95
N THR A 165 22.08 -0.04 -6.73
CA THR A 165 22.02 1.16 -5.90
C THR A 165 20.71 1.24 -5.14
N ILE A 166 20.70 2.02 -4.06
CA ILE A 166 19.48 2.32 -3.29
C ILE A 166 19.05 3.74 -3.70
N GLN A 167 17.85 3.89 -4.22
CA GLN A 167 17.31 5.18 -4.63
C GLN A 167 16.83 6.01 -3.43
N TRP A 168 16.20 5.39 -2.44
CA TRP A 168 15.76 6.05 -1.22
C TRP A 168 15.73 5.09 -0.03
N VAL A 169 15.79 5.66 1.15
CA VAL A 169 15.58 4.98 2.44
C VAL A 169 14.62 5.78 3.30
N SER A 170 13.87 5.12 4.15
CA SER A 170 12.93 5.76 5.06
C SER A 170 13.14 5.36 6.51
N ASN A 171 12.54 6.10 7.42
CA ASN A 171 12.49 5.74 8.83
C ASN A 171 11.34 4.74 9.10
N PRO A 172 11.45 3.91 10.16
CA PRO A 172 12.64 3.72 10.99
C PRO A 172 13.74 2.96 10.25
N ARG A 173 14.99 3.43 10.35
CA ARG A 173 16.16 2.78 9.70
C ARG A 173 16.47 1.41 10.29
N TRP A 174 16.13 1.21 11.56
CA TRP A 174 16.45 0.01 12.32
C TRP A 174 15.19 -0.55 12.94
N GLY A 175 14.98 -1.84 12.79
CA GLY A 175 13.93 -2.54 13.49
C GLY A 175 14.18 -2.59 14.99
N ARG A 176 13.13 -2.53 15.81
CA ARG A 176 13.24 -2.67 17.27
C ARG A 176 13.69 -4.07 17.66
N SER A 177 13.15 -5.06 16.96
CA SER A 177 13.53 -6.46 17.11
C SER A 177 13.23 -7.20 15.82
N HIS A 178 14.10 -8.15 15.48
CA HIS A 178 13.86 -9.12 14.41
C HIS A 178 13.48 -10.49 14.96
N GLU A 179 13.62 -10.69 16.28
CA GLU A 179 13.38 -11.97 16.93
C GLU A 179 11.94 -12.13 17.43
N GLU A 180 11.35 -11.06 17.99
CA GLU A 180 10.06 -11.15 18.68
C GLU A 180 8.94 -10.38 17.98
N ALA A 181 9.26 -9.33 17.25
CA ALA A 181 8.27 -8.58 16.46
C ALA A 181 8.96 -7.93 15.27
N ALA A 182 8.58 -8.29 14.07
CA ALA A 182 9.04 -7.59 12.87
C ALA A 182 8.55 -6.14 12.93
N SER A 183 9.47 -5.17 12.79
CA SER A 183 9.11 -3.76 12.77
C SER A 183 8.27 -3.39 11.54
N VAL A 184 8.42 -4.13 10.43
CA VAL A 184 7.51 -4.07 9.28
C VAL A 184 6.70 -5.35 9.29
N SER A 185 5.40 -5.23 9.56
CA SER A 185 4.48 -6.35 9.68
C SER A 185 3.77 -6.70 8.38
N ALA A 186 3.50 -5.71 7.53
CA ALA A 186 2.87 -5.88 6.23
C ALA A 186 3.41 -4.85 5.25
N LEU A 187 3.49 -5.22 3.97
CA LEU A 187 3.94 -4.34 2.89
C LEU A 187 3.27 -4.74 1.59
N VAL A 188 2.67 -3.76 0.91
CA VAL A 188 2.07 -3.91 -0.42
C VAL A 188 2.30 -2.65 -1.25
N SER A 189 2.13 -2.76 -2.58
CA SER A 189 2.23 -1.62 -3.49
C SER A 189 1.08 -1.58 -4.47
N ALA A 190 0.61 -0.38 -4.79
CA ALA A 190 -0.37 -0.13 -5.84
C ALA A 190 -0.31 1.32 -6.34
N ASN A 191 -0.46 1.49 -7.64
CA ASN A 191 -0.56 2.78 -8.32
C ASN A 191 0.54 3.77 -7.90
N GLY A 192 1.82 3.32 -7.99
CA GLY A 192 3.01 4.12 -7.67
C GLY A 192 3.18 4.44 -6.19
N ARG A 193 2.52 3.72 -5.27
CA ARG A 193 2.60 3.90 -3.82
C ARG A 193 2.98 2.61 -3.12
N VAL A 194 3.69 2.75 -2.01
CA VAL A 194 3.99 1.65 -1.08
C VAL A 194 3.24 1.90 0.21
N PHE A 195 2.55 0.87 0.69
CA PHE A 195 1.83 0.88 1.95
C PHE A 195 2.45 -0.13 2.89
N ALA A 196 2.81 0.30 4.09
CA ALA A 196 3.43 -0.56 5.08
C ALA A 196 2.79 -0.39 6.45
N ILE A 197 2.59 -1.49 7.16
CA ILE A 197 2.27 -1.45 8.59
C ILE A 197 3.57 -1.67 9.36
N MET A 198 3.96 -0.68 10.15
CA MET A 198 5.23 -0.68 10.85
C MET A 198 5.12 -0.16 12.27
N ASP A 199 6.02 -0.64 13.13
CA ASP A 199 6.19 -0.18 14.50
C ASP A 199 7.20 0.96 14.51
N GLU A 200 6.75 2.18 14.83
CA GLU A 200 7.58 3.38 14.95
C GLU A 200 7.97 3.72 16.41
N ALA A 201 7.71 2.84 17.36
CA ALA A 201 8.16 3.05 18.72
C ALA A 201 9.68 3.12 18.84
N PRO A 202 10.23 3.77 19.88
CA PRO A 202 11.68 3.87 20.08
C PRO A 202 12.36 2.51 20.11
N ASN A 203 13.50 2.37 19.42
CA ASN A 203 14.25 1.12 19.33
C ASN A 203 15.16 0.82 20.54
N ILE A 204 14.95 1.52 21.67
CA ILE A 204 15.73 1.36 22.90
C ILE A 204 15.45 -0.01 23.53
N SER A 205 14.19 -0.44 23.53
CA SER A 205 13.78 -1.73 24.11
C SER A 205 12.47 -2.22 23.49
N ILE A 206 12.38 -3.51 23.24
CA ILE A 206 11.15 -4.21 22.81
C ILE A 206 10.06 -4.20 23.90
N ARG A 207 10.43 -3.91 25.18
CA ARG A 207 9.46 -3.81 26.29
C ARG A 207 8.58 -2.58 26.22
N PHE A 208 8.98 -1.53 25.47
CA PHE A 208 8.07 -0.43 25.19
C PHE A 208 6.93 -0.91 24.29
N MET A 209 5.73 -0.39 24.54
CA MET A 209 4.59 -0.68 23.70
C MET A 209 4.90 -0.30 22.24
N PRO A 210 4.47 -1.10 21.27
CA PRO A 210 4.63 -0.76 19.86
C PRO A 210 3.77 0.45 19.51
N ASP A 211 4.27 1.27 18.60
CA ASP A 211 3.54 2.37 17.99
C ASP A 211 3.23 2.06 16.54
N TRP A 212 2.17 1.27 16.32
CA TRP A 212 1.81 0.78 15.01
C TRP A 212 1.22 1.86 14.12
N LYS A 213 1.76 1.98 12.93
CA LYS A 213 1.31 2.92 11.91
C LYS A 213 1.09 2.20 10.58
N LEU A 214 0.00 2.55 9.90
CA LEU A 214 -0.11 2.34 8.46
C LEU A 214 0.48 3.57 7.78
N VAL A 215 1.49 3.36 6.97
CA VAL A 215 2.26 4.42 6.31
C VAL A 215 2.15 4.27 4.81
N ALA A 216 1.82 5.35 4.11
CA ALA A 216 1.87 5.41 2.65
C ALA A 216 3.02 6.31 2.19
N ARG A 217 3.77 5.83 1.21
CA ARG A 217 4.87 6.56 0.58
C ARG A 217 4.77 6.50 -0.93
N ASP A 218 5.31 7.50 -1.59
CA ASP A 218 5.62 7.40 -3.01
C ASP A 218 6.63 6.28 -3.24
N ALA A 219 6.34 5.37 -4.17
CA ALA A 219 7.16 4.19 -4.40
C ALA A 219 8.52 4.52 -5.03
N PHE A 220 8.62 5.62 -5.76
CA PHE A 220 9.81 5.99 -6.52
C PHE A 220 10.77 6.88 -5.75
N ASN A 221 10.26 7.79 -4.91
CA ASN A 221 11.12 8.73 -4.17
C ASN A 221 11.02 8.61 -2.65
N GLY A 222 10.18 7.73 -2.13
CA GLY A 222 10.04 7.47 -0.69
C GLY A 222 9.35 8.58 0.11
N MET A 223 8.87 9.64 -0.54
CA MET A 223 8.18 10.75 0.14
C MET A 223 6.96 10.25 0.90
N LEU A 224 6.85 10.67 2.15
CA LEU A 224 5.71 10.35 2.99
C LEU A 224 4.45 11.04 2.45
N LEU A 225 3.43 10.24 2.10
CA LEU A 225 2.14 10.75 1.65
C LEU A 225 1.16 10.91 2.81
N TRP A 226 1.02 9.90 3.67
CA TRP A 226 0.19 9.97 4.85
C TRP A 226 0.54 8.85 5.84
N LYS A 227 0.04 9.01 7.09
CA LYS A 227 0.09 7.99 8.14
C LYS A 227 -1.25 7.87 8.84
N ARG A 228 -1.56 6.67 9.28
CA ARG A 228 -2.72 6.35 10.13
C ARG A 228 -2.25 5.57 11.34
N ASP A 229 -2.75 5.94 12.51
CA ASP A 229 -2.51 5.22 13.75
C ASP A 229 -3.30 3.92 13.77
N ILE A 230 -2.65 2.86 14.27
CA ILE A 230 -3.28 1.58 14.53
C ILE A 230 -3.10 1.30 16.04
N PRO A 231 -4.16 1.44 16.85
CA PRO A 231 -4.05 1.34 18.31
C PRO A 231 -3.52 -0.01 18.81
N ALA A 232 -3.91 -1.10 18.15
CA ALA A 232 -3.43 -2.45 18.43
C ALA A 232 -3.45 -3.28 17.14
N TRP A 233 -2.27 -3.73 16.70
CA TRP A 233 -2.11 -4.56 15.50
C TRP A 233 -1.84 -6.01 15.84
N SER A 234 -1.03 -6.24 16.86
CA SER A 234 -0.74 -7.56 17.42
C SER A 234 -0.58 -7.44 18.93
N ASP A 235 -0.69 -8.54 19.64
CA ASP A 235 -0.42 -8.56 21.08
C ASP A 235 1.05 -8.25 21.32
N HIS A 236 1.30 -7.40 22.32
CA HIS A 236 2.65 -7.02 22.69
C HIS A 236 3.38 -8.18 23.39
N LEU A 237 4.69 -8.30 23.16
CA LEU A 237 5.56 -9.32 23.73
C LEU A 237 5.04 -10.75 23.53
N ARG A 238 4.53 -11.04 22.36
CA ARG A 238 4.29 -12.43 21.98
C ARG A 238 5.58 -13.21 22.04
N HIS A 239 5.55 -14.40 22.60
CA HIS A 239 6.68 -15.32 22.64
C HIS A 239 6.98 -15.96 21.28
N PHE A 240 6.79 -15.23 20.19
CA PHE A 240 7.11 -15.67 18.83
C PHE A 240 8.35 -14.95 18.32
N ARG A 241 9.28 -15.72 17.81
CA ARG A 241 10.45 -15.16 17.11
C ARG A 241 10.10 -14.55 15.76
N ALA A 242 8.95 -14.86 15.21
CA ALA A 242 8.42 -14.26 14.00
C ALA A 242 7.01 -13.71 14.27
N GLY A 243 6.64 -12.65 13.60
CA GLY A 243 5.28 -12.10 13.67
C GLY A 243 4.23 -13.13 13.26
N PRO A 244 2.99 -13.03 13.76
CA PRO A 244 1.92 -13.91 13.36
C PRO A 244 1.70 -13.83 11.85
N VAL A 245 1.68 -14.97 11.17
CA VAL A 245 1.66 -15.07 9.70
C VAL A 245 0.39 -14.51 9.03
N HIS A 246 -0.68 -14.30 9.80
CA HIS A 246 -1.93 -13.72 9.28
C HIS A 246 -1.90 -12.19 9.19
N LEU A 247 -1.00 -11.52 9.92
CA LEU A 247 -0.97 -10.05 9.95
C LEU A 247 -0.72 -9.43 8.57
N PRO A 248 0.25 -9.88 7.77
CA PRO A 248 0.49 -9.29 6.46
C PRO A 248 -0.68 -9.48 5.48
N ARG A 249 -1.56 -10.48 5.71
CA ARG A 249 -2.74 -10.73 4.87
C ARG A 249 -3.92 -9.80 5.16
N ARG A 250 -3.80 -8.93 6.15
CA ARG A 250 -4.79 -7.92 6.53
C ARG A 250 -4.57 -6.55 5.89
N LEU A 251 -3.61 -6.45 4.97
CA LEU A 251 -3.33 -5.26 4.19
C LEU A 251 -3.30 -5.62 2.71
N VAL A 252 -4.16 -4.99 1.94
CA VAL A 252 -4.27 -5.14 0.48
C VAL A 252 -4.42 -3.75 -0.12
N ALA A 253 -3.76 -3.50 -1.25
CA ALA A 253 -3.92 -2.26 -2.01
C ALA A 253 -4.17 -2.58 -3.48
N VAL A 254 -5.26 -2.06 -4.05
CA VAL A 254 -5.62 -2.25 -5.46
C VAL A 254 -6.05 -0.92 -6.05
N GLY A 255 -5.35 -0.46 -7.06
CA GLY A 255 -5.58 0.83 -7.71
C GLY A 255 -5.52 1.99 -6.70
N ASN A 256 -6.61 2.72 -6.52
CA ASN A 256 -6.69 3.87 -5.62
C ASN A 256 -7.35 3.54 -4.26
N ARG A 257 -7.40 2.28 -3.85
CA ARG A 257 -7.99 1.86 -2.58
C ARG A 257 -7.04 1.00 -1.77
N VAL A 258 -7.08 1.20 -0.46
CA VAL A 258 -6.39 0.35 0.53
C VAL A 258 -7.44 -0.32 1.40
N TYR A 259 -7.34 -1.62 1.54
CA TYR A 259 -8.22 -2.47 2.35
C TYR A 259 -7.41 -2.96 3.54
N VAL A 260 -7.85 -2.67 4.75
CA VAL A 260 -7.05 -2.94 5.95
C VAL A 260 -7.93 -3.04 7.19
N THR A 261 -7.54 -3.87 8.15
CA THR A 261 -8.07 -3.78 9.50
C THR A 261 -7.23 -2.76 10.29
N LEU A 262 -7.84 -1.66 10.75
CA LEU A 262 -7.14 -0.62 11.53
C LEU A 262 -7.08 -0.96 13.03
N GLY A 263 -6.85 -2.22 13.34
CA GLY A 263 -6.75 -2.75 14.68
C GLY A 263 -6.89 -4.27 14.72
N LEU A 264 -6.55 -4.88 15.85
CA LEU A 264 -6.55 -6.33 16.02
C LEU A 264 -7.94 -6.94 15.78
N ASP A 265 -8.97 -6.34 16.34
CA ASP A 265 -10.37 -6.74 16.21
C ASP A 265 -11.22 -5.69 15.46
N ALA A 266 -10.57 -4.78 14.72
CA ALA A 266 -11.29 -3.77 13.95
C ALA A 266 -11.90 -4.38 12.68
N PRO A 267 -13.07 -3.86 12.21
CA PRO A 267 -13.61 -4.23 10.92
C PRO A 267 -12.69 -3.77 9.79
N VAL A 268 -12.82 -4.37 8.62
CA VAL A 268 -12.09 -3.94 7.43
C VAL A 268 -12.53 -2.53 7.04
N SER A 269 -11.57 -1.65 6.87
CA SER A 269 -11.74 -0.30 6.36
C SER A 269 -11.24 -0.21 4.93
N ILE A 270 -11.96 0.53 4.09
CA ILE A 270 -11.54 0.92 2.75
C ILE A 270 -11.08 2.36 2.82
N LEU A 271 -9.83 2.61 2.48
CA LEU A 271 -9.22 3.94 2.50
C LEU A 271 -8.94 4.43 1.08
N ASP A 272 -8.96 5.74 0.89
CA ASP A 272 -8.37 6.37 -0.28
C ASP A 272 -6.84 6.21 -0.24
N ALA A 273 -6.27 5.64 -1.27
CA ALA A 273 -4.84 5.34 -1.33
C ALA A 273 -3.95 6.60 -1.35
N SER A 274 -4.48 7.74 -1.80
CA SER A 274 -3.72 8.99 -1.93
C SER A 274 -3.74 9.84 -0.66
N THR A 275 -4.82 9.75 0.14
CA THR A 275 -5.04 10.60 1.33
C THR A 275 -5.02 9.83 2.65
N GLY A 276 -5.31 8.53 2.62
CA GLY A 276 -5.52 7.71 3.81
C GLY A 276 -6.87 7.96 4.49
N GLU A 277 -7.77 8.73 3.90
CA GLU A 277 -9.10 8.96 4.43
C GLU A 277 -9.96 7.70 4.33
N THR A 278 -10.79 7.46 5.33
CA THR A 278 -11.69 6.31 5.33
C THR A 278 -12.87 6.58 4.40
N LEU A 279 -12.93 5.84 3.30
CA LEU A 279 -14.05 5.86 2.37
C LEU A 279 -15.23 5.04 2.90
N LYS A 280 -14.93 3.91 3.54
CA LYS A 280 -15.96 3.00 4.07
C LYS A 280 -15.41 2.08 5.16
N VAL A 281 -16.28 1.69 6.08
CA VAL A 281 -16.02 0.63 7.07
C VAL A 281 -17.01 -0.52 6.80
N LEU A 282 -16.48 -1.72 6.62
CA LEU A 282 -17.27 -2.92 6.38
C LEU A 282 -17.67 -3.53 7.72
N LYS A 283 -18.83 -3.12 8.25
CA LYS A 283 -19.34 -3.60 9.55
C LYS A 283 -19.60 -5.11 9.52
N GLY A 284 -19.36 -5.78 10.64
CA GLY A 284 -19.54 -7.22 10.77
C GLY A 284 -18.36 -8.04 10.24
N THR A 285 -17.25 -7.39 9.91
CA THR A 285 -16.01 -8.02 9.45
C THR A 285 -14.89 -7.97 10.49
N GLU A 286 -15.26 -7.72 11.74
CA GLU A 286 -14.34 -7.82 12.87
C GLU A 286 -13.73 -9.23 12.88
N ARG A 287 -12.47 -9.36 13.30
CA ARG A 287 -11.70 -10.62 13.27
C ARG A 287 -11.44 -11.17 11.86
N THR A 288 -11.34 -10.31 10.85
CA THR A 288 -10.83 -10.71 9.53
C THR A 288 -9.38 -11.16 9.65
N GLU A 289 -9.10 -12.36 9.15
CA GLU A 289 -7.75 -12.95 9.11
C GLU A 289 -7.08 -12.78 7.75
N GLU A 290 -7.89 -12.73 6.69
CA GLU A 290 -7.39 -12.65 5.32
C GLU A 290 -8.30 -11.78 4.45
N ILE A 291 -7.68 -10.91 3.66
CA ILE A 291 -8.34 -10.05 2.69
C ILE A 291 -7.82 -10.43 1.30
N ALA A 292 -8.72 -10.67 0.36
CA ALA A 292 -8.40 -10.74 -1.06
C ALA A 292 -9.33 -9.80 -1.84
N VAL A 293 -8.80 -9.17 -2.88
CA VAL A 293 -9.57 -8.28 -3.76
C VAL A 293 -9.30 -8.71 -5.19
N ASP A 294 -10.36 -9.10 -5.89
CA ASP A 294 -10.29 -9.52 -7.27
C ASP A 294 -11.54 -9.07 -8.03
N ASP A 295 -11.39 -8.65 -9.27
CA ASP A 295 -12.47 -8.16 -10.14
C ASP A 295 -13.47 -7.21 -9.46
N GLY A 296 -12.94 -6.29 -8.63
CA GLY A 296 -13.73 -5.28 -7.94
C GLY A 296 -14.56 -5.79 -6.76
N VAL A 297 -14.40 -7.03 -6.33
CA VAL A 297 -15.05 -7.63 -5.16
C VAL A 297 -14.04 -7.88 -4.05
N VAL A 298 -14.46 -7.67 -2.81
CA VAL A 298 -13.67 -7.95 -1.61
C VAL A 298 -14.10 -9.29 -1.02
N TYR A 299 -13.16 -10.21 -0.89
CA TYR A 299 -13.36 -11.52 -0.25
C TYR A 299 -12.62 -11.52 1.08
N LEU A 300 -13.31 -11.90 2.13
CA LEU A 300 -12.77 -11.92 3.49
C LEU A 300 -12.93 -13.31 4.10
N ALA A 301 -11.85 -13.84 4.68
CA ALA A 301 -11.92 -14.93 5.61
C ALA A 301 -12.00 -14.35 7.03
N VAL A 302 -13.12 -14.58 7.71
CA VAL A 302 -13.43 -13.99 9.01
C VAL A 302 -13.51 -15.08 10.07
N GLY A 303 -12.98 -14.82 11.24
CA GLY A 303 -12.97 -15.72 12.36
C GLY A 303 -11.58 -15.97 12.91
N THR A 304 -11.30 -15.51 14.10
CA THR A 304 -10.00 -15.57 14.73
C THR A 304 -9.87 -16.78 15.62
N SER A 305 -8.82 -17.61 15.45
CA SER A 305 -8.50 -18.64 16.42
C SER A 305 -7.90 -18.02 17.68
N GLU A 306 -8.21 -18.59 18.85
CA GLU A 306 -7.63 -18.13 20.12
C GLU A 306 -6.10 -18.21 20.17
N VAL A 307 -5.49 -19.10 19.38
CA VAL A 307 -4.04 -19.25 19.28
C VAL A 307 -3.38 -17.97 18.79
N TYR A 308 -4.02 -17.23 17.89
CA TYR A 308 -3.49 -15.96 17.39
C TYR A 308 -3.72 -14.80 18.36
N ARG A 309 -4.69 -14.91 19.26
CA ARG A 309 -5.03 -13.87 20.24
C ARG A 309 -4.16 -13.91 21.49
N ARG A 310 -3.83 -15.10 21.99
CA ARG A 310 -3.19 -15.27 23.31
C ARG A 310 -1.67 -15.42 23.28
N GLY A 311 -1.02 -15.21 22.14
CA GLY A 311 0.43 -15.25 22.08
C GLY A 311 1.00 -16.53 22.66
N GLY A 312 0.44 -17.70 22.27
CA GLY A 312 0.96 -18.98 22.71
C GLY A 312 2.45 -19.07 22.48
N GLY A 313 3.23 -19.38 23.51
CA GLY A 313 4.68 -19.50 23.40
C GLY A 313 5.08 -20.50 22.32
N LEU A 314 6.31 -20.39 21.84
CA LEU A 314 6.92 -21.33 20.87
C LEU A 314 6.74 -22.80 21.28
N HIS A 315 6.46 -23.06 22.53
CA HIS A 315 6.26 -24.37 23.14
C HIS A 315 4.80 -24.75 23.38
N GLU A 316 3.87 -23.80 23.32
CA GLU A 316 2.47 -24.13 23.35
C GLU A 316 2.03 -24.68 22.00
N ARG A 317 2.25 -25.99 21.86
CA ARG A 317 1.68 -26.81 20.78
C ARG A 317 0.21 -27.07 21.02
N GLY A 318 -0.53 -26.04 21.44
CA GLY A 318 -1.97 -26.13 21.58
C GLY A 318 -2.60 -26.42 20.22
N GLU A 319 -3.61 -27.25 20.18
CA GLU A 319 -4.48 -27.29 19.02
C GLU A 319 -5.14 -25.92 18.89
N PRO A 320 -5.18 -25.33 17.67
CA PRO A 320 -6.01 -24.15 17.47
C PRO A 320 -7.41 -24.55 17.91
N LYS A 321 -7.89 -23.96 19.01
CA LYS A 321 -9.30 -24.10 19.35
C LYS A 321 -10.07 -23.57 18.16
N ALA A 322 -11.05 -24.33 17.70
CA ALA A 322 -11.96 -23.87 16.66
C ALA A 322 -12.44 -22.47 17.03
N ALA A 323 -12.33 -21.53 16.12
CA ALA A 323 -13.02 -20.26 16.30
C ALA A 323 -14.50 -20.57 16.47
N ASP A 324 -15.19 -19.83 17.36
CA ASP A 324 -16.63 -20.00 17.58
C ASP A 324 -17.41 -19.88 16.27
N PHE A 325 -16.83 -19.18 15.29
CA PHE A 325 -17.34 -19.05 13.93
C PHE A 325 -16.19 -18.86 12.94
N ARG A 326 -16.36 -19.35 11.71
CA ARG A 326 -15.57 -18.96 10.55
C ARG A 326 -16.45 -18.89 9.33
N TYR A 327 -16.18 -17.94 8.48
CA TYR A 327 -16.87 -17.80 7.21
C TYR A 327 -16.02 -17.11 6.17
N ILE A 328 -16.35 -17.35 4.90
CA ILE A 328 -15.89 -16.54 3.78
C ILE A 328 -17.07 -15.66 3.37
N VAL A 329 -16.82 -14.39 3.17
CA VAL A 329 -17.81 -13.42 2.71
C VAL A 329 -17.28 -12.62 1.53
N ALA A 330 -18.11 -12.44 0.51
CA ALA A 330 -17.88 -11.52 -0.59
C ALA A 330 -18.68 -10.24 -0.37
N ILE A 331 -18.04 -9.10 -0.56
CA ILE A 331 -18.60 -7.77 -0.31
C ILE A 331 -18.34 -6.88 -1.52
N ASP A 332 -19.36 -6.18 -1.97
CA ASP A 332 -19.23 -5.09 -2.94
C ASP A 332 -18.62 -3.85 -2.23
N PRO A 333 -17.41 -3.42 -2.60
CA PRO A 333 -16.73 -2.33 -1.91
C PRO A 333 -17.38 -0.96 -2.14
N GLY A 334 -18.15 -0.81 -3.20
CA GLY A 334 -18.86 0.43 -3.51
C GLY A 334 -20.03 0.66 -2.56
N SER A 335 -20.92 -0.30 -2.45
CA SER A 335 -22.09 -0.24 -1.55
C SER A 335 -21.76 -0.65 -0.12
N GLY A 336 -20.76 -1.54 0.08
CA GLY A 336 -20.45 -2.20 1.36
C GLY A 336 -21.41 -3.34 1.69
N ARG A 337 -22.23 -3.77 0.73
CA ARG A 337 -23.19 -4.85 0.94
C ARG A 337 -22.56 -6.21 0.72
N GLN A 338 -22.97 -7.16 1.54
CA GLN A 338 -22.66 -8.56 1.35
C GLN A 338 -23.28 -9.05 0.03
N VAL A 339 -22.46 -9.66 -0.82
CA VAL A 339 -22.89 -10.32 -2.04
C VAL A 339 -23.33 -11.75 -1.70
N TRP A 340 -22.45 -12.48 -1.02
CA TRP A 340 -22.74 -13.81 -0.49
C TRP A 340 -21.88 -14.10 0.74
N LYS A 341 -22.23 -15.18 1.46
CA LYS A 341 -21.50 -15.68 2.62
C LYS A 341 -21.57 -17.20 2.65
N LYS A 342 -20.43 -17.86 2.96
CA LYS A 342 -20.34 -19.28 3.25
C LYS A 342 -19.83 -19.48 4.67
N ASP A 343 -20.67 -20.04 5.52
CA ASP A 343 -20.32 -20.37 6.90
C ASP A 343 -19.63 -21.75 6.98
N PHE A 344 -18.68 -21.88 7.88
CA PHE A 344 -18.01 -23.12 8.25
C PHE A 344 -18.25 -23.37 9.73
N THR A 345 -19.03 -24.40 10.06
CA THR A 345 -19.47 -24.70 11.42
C THR A 345 -19.27 -26.17 11.75
N GLY A 346 -19.12 -26.50 13.04
CA GLY A 346 -19.03 -27.87 13.50
C GLY A 346 -17.77 -28.59 13.00
N THR A 347 -17.97 -29.63 12.17
CA THR A 347 -16.87 -30.42 11.59
C THR A 347 -16.20 -29.77 10.37
N ASP A 348 -16.84 -28.78 9.79
CA ASP A 348 -16.32 -28.10 8.59
C ASP A 348 -15.56 -26.85 9.01
N PHE A 349 -14.33 -27.06 9.42
CA PHE A 349 -13.50 -26.00 9.95
C PHE A 349 -12.60 -25.39 8.86
N LEU A 350 -12.88 -24.14 8.48
CA LEU A 350 -12.02 -23.39 7.54
C LEU A 350 -10.62 -23.23 8.12
N LEU A 351 -9.60 -23.67 7.40
CA LEU A 351 -8.22 -23.43 7.79
C LEU A 351 -7.85 -21.96 7.49
N PRO A 352 -7.28 -21.25 8.48
CA PRO A 352 -6.90 -19.86 8.26
C PRO A 352 -5.83 -19.75 7.19
N MET A 353 -5.83 -18.63 6.46
CA MET A 353 -4.84 -18.26 5.45
C MET A 353 -4.73 -19.28 4.30
N SER A 354 -5.86 -19.85 3.94
CA SER A 354 -5.95 -20.80 2.83
C SER A 354 -6.86 -20.32 1.70
N MET A 355 -7.34 -19.10 1.78
CA MET A 355 -8.18 -18.52 0.73
C MET A 355 -7.32 -17.99 -0.42
N THR A 356 -7.76 -18.24 -1.65
CA THR A 356 -7.19 -17.65 -2.86
C THR A 356 -8.28 -17.41 -3.90
N VAL A 357 -8.12 -16.39 -4.72
CA VAL A 357 -9.11 -15.99 -5.71
C VAL A 357 -8.44 -15.87 -7.07
N ARG A 358 -9.02 -16.54 -8.07
CA ARG A 358 -8.57 -16.45 -9.47
C ARG A 358 -9.65 -16.88 -10.45
N ASN A 359 -9.73 -16.22 -11.60
CA ASN A 359 -10.60 -16.60 -12.72
C ASN A 359 -12.04 -16.89 -12.30
N GLY A 360 -12.66 -15.96 -11.55
CA GLY A 360 -14.05 -16.09 -11.11
C GLY A 360 -14.29 -17.23 -10.07
N SER A 361 -13.26 -17.66 -9.38
CA SER A 361 -13.33 -18.74 -8.40
C SER A 361 -12.66 -18.33 -7.09
N VAL A 362 -13.29 -18.70 -5.97
CA VAL A 362 -12.69 -18.65 -4.64
C VAL A 362 -12.34 -20.07 -4.23
N PHE A 363 -11.06 -20.31 -3.95
CA PHE A 363 -10.58 -21.57 -3.43
C PHE A 363 -10.26 -21.43 -1.95
N TYR A 364 -10.49 -22.48 -1.19
CA TYR A 364 -10.22 -22.53 0.24
C TYR A 364 -9.81 -23.94 0.65
N GLN A 365 -9.20 -24.05 1.83
CA GLN A 365 -8.95 -25.32 2.47
C GLN A 365 -9.66 -25.39 3.82
N ASP A 366 -10.33 -26.49 4.08
CA ASP A 366 -10.87 -26.84 5.39
C ASP A 366 -10.24 -28.13 5.92
N ILE A 367 -10.74 -28.64 7.03
CA ILE A 367 -10.21 -29.87 7.62
C ILE A 367 -10.55 -31.13 6.81
N ASN A 368 -11.53 -31.08 5.92
CA ASN A 368 -11.98 -32.18 5.09
C ASN A 368 -11.27 -32.23 3.74
N GLY A 369 -10.81 -31.07 3.26
CA GLY A 369 -10.15 -31.00 1.97
C GLY A 369 -9.98 -29.61 1.39
N VAL A 370 -10.25 -29.49 0.13
CA VAL A 370 -10.12 -28.26 -0.66
C VAL A 370 -11.42 -28.04 -1.43
N GLY A 371 -11.98 -26.83 -1.31
CA GLY A 371 -13.20 -26.46 -1.98
C GLY A 371 -13.00 -25.32 -3.00
N ARG A 372 -13.89 -25.28 -3.98
CA ARG A 372 -14.01 -24.23 -4.98
C ARG A 372 -15.42 -23.66 -5.00
N LEU A 373 -15.53 -22.34 -4.85
CA LEU A 373 -16.77 -21.60 -4.97
C LEU A 373 -16.77 -20.76 -6.24
N ASP A 374 -17.93 -20.55 -6.83
CA ASP A 374 -18.15 -19.48 -7.79
C ASP A 374 -17.98 -18.13 -7.09
N ALA A 375 -17.08 -17.29 -7.59
CA ALA A 375 -16.72 -16.03 -6.94
C ALA A 375 -17.88 -15.02 -6.90
N ARG A 376 -18.80 -15.09 -7.85
CA ARG A 376 -19.95 -14.18 -7.97
C ARG A 376 -21.12 -14.57 -7.07
N THR A 377 -21.35 -15.87 -6.89
CA THR A 377 -22.54 -16.38 -6.19
C THR A 377 -22.25 -17.07 -4.85
N GLY A 378 -21.00 -17.47 -4.60
CA GLY A 378 -20.62 -18.27 -3.44
C GLY A 378 -21.09 -19.72 -3.51
N THR A 379 -21.67 -20.14 -4.65
CA THR A 379 -22.13 -21.53 -4.85
C THR A 379 -20.93 -22.46 -4.96
N GLU A 380 -20.99 -23.57 -4.23
CA GLU A 380 -19.96 -24.59 -4.31
C GLU A 380 -19.97 -25.26 -5.68
N ILE A 381 -18.82 -25.26 -6.35
CA ILE A 381 -18.62 -25.90 -7.65
C ILE A 381 -18.13 -27.34 -7.45
N TRP A 382 -17.16 -27.53 -6.57
CA TRP A 382 -16.67 -28.84 -6.18
C TRP A 382 -15.91 -28.76 -4.83
N GLU A 383 -15.84 -29.90 -4.16
CA GLU A 383 -14.99 -30.19 -3.02
C GLU A 383 -14.17 -31.45 -3.31
N LYS A 384 -12.89 -31.43 -2.95
CA LYS A 384 -11.98 -32.57 -3.04
C LYS A 384 -11.52 -32.95 -1.66
N LYS A 385 -11.95 -34.13 -1.22
CA LYS A 385 -11.54 -34.67 0.08
C LYS A 385 -10.03 -34.91 0.11
N ARG A 386 -9.43 -34.45 1.19
CA ARG A 386 -8.00 -34.59 1.43
C ARG A 386 -7.77 -34.68 2.94
N ARG A 387 -6.90 -35.58 3.37
CA ARG A 387 -6.43 -35.55 4.76
C ARG A 387 -5.64 -34.26 5.00
N THR A 388 -6.11 -33.46 5.95
CA THR A 388 -5.48 -32.23 6.37
C THR A 388 -5.11 -32.28 7.83
N VAL A 389 -4.18 -31.41 8.28
CA VAL A 389 -3.79 -31.30 9.68
C VAL A 389 -4.37 -29.99 10.23
N ALA A 390 -5.39 -30.11 11.07
CA ALA A 390 -5.96 -28.96 11.76
C ALA A 390 -4.96 -28.29 12.72
N ARG A 391 -4.05 -29.08 13.30
CA ARG A 391 -3.02 -28.61 14.24
C ARG A 391 -1.83 -28.00 13.50
N ARG A 392 -1.66 -26.68 13.59
CA ARG A 392 -0.58 -25.93 12.93
C ARG A 392 0.18 -25.08 13.92
N MET A 393 1.46 -24.89 13.65
CA MET A 393 2.24 -23.86 14.36
C MET A 393 1.74 -22.48 13.90
N SER A 394 1.68 -21.52 14.82
CA SER A 394 1.24 -20.15 14.57
C SER A 394 2.04 -19.38 13.51
N PHE A 395 3.25 -19.82 13.19
CA PHE A 395 4.09 -19.27 12.14
C PHE A 395 4.03 -20.05 10.80
N SER A 396 3.17 -21.06 10.71
CA SER A 396 3.01 -21.90 9.52
C SER A 396 1.54 -21.93 9.14
N SER A 397 1.22 -21.34 7.99
CA SER A 397 -0.11 -21.43 7.41
C SER A 397 -0.14 -22.37 6.22
N PRO A 398 -1.27 -23.01 5.89
CA PRO A 398 -1.46 -23.57 4.59
C PRO A 398 -1.41 -22.44 3.58
N THR A 399 -0.73 -22.68 2.48
CA THR A 399 -0.77 -21.76 1.35
C THR A 399 -1.45 -22.47 0.20
N VAL A 400 -2.48 -21.84 -0.33
CA VAL A 400 -3.13 -22.26 -1.56
C VAL A 400 -2.77 -21.25 -2.63
N VAL A 401 -2.20 -21.71 -3.73
CA VAL A 401 -1.81 -20.90 -4.88
C VAL A 401 -2.62 -21.33 -6.09
N ALA A 402 -3.29 -20.42 -6.73
CA ALA A 402 -4.05 -20.69 -7.96
C ALA A 402 -3.30 -20.14 -9.17
N THR A 403 -3.14 -21.00 -10.19
CA THR A 403 -2.76 -20.62 -11.55
C THR A 403 -3.95 -20.80 -12.48
N ASP A 404 -3.79 -20.57 -13.78
CA ASP A 404 -4.87 -20.77 -14.73
C ASP A 404 -5.29 -22.24 -14.84
N GLU A 405 -4.37 -23.17 -14.62
CA GLU A 405 -4.56 -24.60 -14.85
C GLU A 405 -4.49 -25.43 -13.57
N VAL A 406 -3.73 -24.98 -12.55
CA VAL A 406 -3.38 -25.80 -11.40
C VAL A 406 -3.66 -25.05 -10.09
N LEU A 407 -4.23 -25.77 -9.14
CA LEU A 407 -4.31 -25.35 -7.75
C LEU A 407 -3.25 -26.09 -6.93
N LEU A 408 -2.26 -25.34 -6.45
CA LEU A 408 -1.22 -25.87 -5.57
C LEU A 408 -1.65 -25.70 -4.11
N VAL A 409 -1.63 -26.77 -3.34
CA VAL A 409 -2.01 -26.78 -1.94
C VAL A 409 -0.87 -27.31 -1.10
N ALA A 410 -0.24 -26.40 -0.34
CA ALA A 410 0.82 -26.77 0.59
C ALA A 410 0.26 -27.12 1.95
N ASP A 411 0.55 -28.32 2.42
CA ASP A 411 0.11 -28.80 3.73
C ASP A 411 1.13 -29.77 4.35
N ARG A 412 0.96 -30.07 5.63
CA ARG A 412 1.72 -31.09 6.32
C ARG A 412 1.05 -32.45 6.15
N ILE A 413 1.86 -33.47 5.97
CA ILE A 413 1.38 -34.83 6.06
C ILE A 413 1.00 -35.12 7.52
N PRO A 414 -0.23 -35.61 7.80
CA PRO A 414 -0.60 -36.07 9.13
C PRO A 414 0.42 -37.10 9.61
N LYS A 415 0.94 -36.96 10.82
CA LYS A 415 1.71 -38.04 11.42
C LYS A 415 0.78 -39.23 11.53
N VAL A 416 1.09 -40.29 10.84
CA VAL A 416 0.40 -41.59 11.04
C VAL A 416 0.75 -42.02 12.46
N ASP A 417 -0.26 -42.23 13.29
CA ASP A 417 -0.03 -42.81 14.62
C ASP A 417 0.58 -44.20 14.37
N SER A 418 1.78 -44.42 14.87
CA SER A 418 2.50 -45.67 14.67
C SER A 418 1.79 -46.90 15.27
N ARG A 419 0.65 -46.69 15.89
CA ARG A 419 -0.23 -47.72 16.45
C ARG A 419 -1.35 -48.17 15.51
N GLU A 420 -1.60 -47.44 14.40
CA GLU A 420 -2.52 -47.90 13.38
C GLU A 420 -1.78 -48.67 12.29
N PRO A 421 -2.28 -49.84 11.83
CA PRO A 421 -1.66 -50.56 10.72
C PRO A 421 -1.62 -49.65 9.49
N GLN A 422 -0.46 -49.51 8.89
CA GLN A 422 -0.28 -48.74 7.66
C GLN A 422 -1.15 -49.36 6.56
N GLN A 423 -2.31 -48.79 6.29
CA GLN A 423 -2.96 -48.99 4.99
C GLN A 423 -2.19 -48.14 3.98
N MET A 424 -1.25 -48.75 3.33
CA MET A 424 -0.62 -48.19 2.13
C MET A 424 -1.73 -48.15 1.07
N ALA A 425 -2.17 -46.91 0.75
CA ALA A 425 -2.93 -46.70 -0.46
C ALA A 425 -2.01 -46.86 -1.66
N ALA A 426 -2.30 -47.79 -2.52
CA ALA A 426 -1.73 -47.93 -3.85
C ALA A 426 -2.19 -46.81 -4.78
#